data_314d37ff7e89a3f41559b9479df091be
#
_entry.id   314d37ff7e89a3f41559b9479df091be
#
_cell.length_a   1.000
_cell.length_b   1.000
_cell.length_c   1.000
_cell.angle_alpha   90.00
_cell.angle_beta   90.00
_cell.angle_gamma   90.00
#
_symmetry.space_group_name_H-M   'P 1'
#
loop_
_entity.id
_entity.type
_entity.pdbx_description
1 polymer ?
#
loop_
_entity_poly.entity_id
_entity_poly.type
_entity_poly.pdbx_seq_one_letter_code
_entity_poly.pdbx_strand_id
1 'polypeptide(L)'
;VFSRYLNHFPKEYEPSPQQAKLIKNIEKAFNSGKKFVICCAPTGTGKSFLAKTLSGISSLPSNKFSENILTYSAYKQDYFGNYINEVDCLSEPPFGTFALTITKSLQDQYLKLFPDTDILKGKTNYICDVDQNFDVETAPCVLVSKIRDECWEKNRCPYYNARNNAVLSRFAVLNYKMFLALPNHVKRKNFIICDEASELEDELVKQFSAEINYDRLKAYNITFKTLIHDDKDKIRAWIYDLIFNVSEAINTLINKVNKKQRTLSQPEKIKLQYLKNVHNSLSTVDGLWRDCEFVVDKDSKKVIFTPLRVNRLTKFIFDYADNILLMSATIIDHKNFAKNLGIADYEYVEGESDFDSDKSPIYVSSKNKLNYKNLTNTLPVICDQIKTIIEHHKTEKGIIHTHSREITNFIQSKLSNNKRFLFRNDTSNNEDILKEHYETDFPTILVSPSLAFGVDLKDHLARFQIIVKLPFPSLSSKHIKKLFDEDKNWYENKMFNALVQACGRATRSKHDFSTTYILDGNIINTLKRSKDKLPKYFIDRII
;
A
#
# COMPACT_ATOMS: atom_id res chain seq x y z
N VAL A 1 -33.11 -17.25 3.85
CA VAL A 1 -32.54 -16.75 5.12
C VAL A 1 -32.25 -15.27 4.94
N PHE A 2 -32.94 -14.43 5.74
CA PHE A 2 -32.72 -12.98 5.75
C PHE A 2 -31.28 -12.72 6.26
N SER A 3 -30.48 -11.95 5.52
CA SER A 3 -29.15 -11.55 5.95
C SER A 3 -29.27 -10.30 6.83
N ARG A 4 -28.80 -10.40 8.07
CA ARG A 4 -28.73 -9.27 9.00
C ARG A 4 -27.76 -8.18 8.46
N TYR A 5 -26.69 -8.59 7.82
CA TYR A 5 -25.67 -7.68 7.30
C TYR A 5 -26.22 -6.82 6.15
N LEU A 6 -27.02 -7.39 5.25
CA LEU A 6 -27.65 -6.64 4.15
C LEU A 6 -28.55 -5.49 4.62
N ASN A 7 -29.13 -5.56 5.82
CA ASN A 7 -29.92 -4.46 6.38
C ASN A 7 -29.09 -3.20 6.64
N HIS A 8 -27.76 -3.32 6.66
CA HIS A 8 -26.80 -2.23 6.85
C HIS A 8 -26.12 -1.77 5.56
N PHE A 9 -26.57 -2.29 4.40
CA PHE A 9 -26.10 -1.75 3.13
C PHE A 9 -26.48 -0.27 3.00
N PRO A 10 -25.62 0.61 2.45
CA PRO A 10 -25.91 2.04 2.31
C PRO A 10 -27.27 2.27 1.62
N LYS A 11 -28.15 3.00 2.29
CA LYS A 11 -29.58 3.11 1.89
C LYS A 11 -29.80 3.85 0.57
N GLU A 12 -28.83 4.65 0.16
CA GLU A 12 -28.85 5.41 -1.10
C GLU A 12 -28.57 4.54 -2.32
N TYR A 13 -28.23 3.25 -2.10
CA TYR A 13 -27.84 2.31 -3.14
C TYR A 13 -28.56 0.97 -2.98
N GLU A 14 -28.73 0.28 -4.07
CA GLU A 14 -29.22 -1.11 -4.07
C GLU A 14 -28.05 -2.08 -4.26
N PRO A 15 -27.91 -3.13 -3.43
CA PRO A 15 -26.86 -4.11 -3.61
C PRO A 15 -27.06 -4.92 -4.88
N SER A 16 -26.03 -5.05 -5.71
CA SER A 16 -26.07 -5.99 -6.81
C SER A 16 -26.23 -7.43 -6.30
N PRO A 17 -26.73 -8.36 -7.12
CA PRO A 17 -26.87 -9.77 -6.72
C PRO A 17 -25.57 -10.37 -6.19
N GLN A 18 -24.44 -9.97 -6.76
CA GLN A 18 -23.12 -10.42 -6.33
C GLN A 18 -22.68 -9.81 -5.00
N GLN A 19 -22.89 -8.51 -4.80
CA GLN A 19 -22.66 -7.87 -3.51
C GLN A 19 -23.49 -8.53 -2.41
N ALA A 20 -24.77 -8.80 -2.69
CA ALA A 20 -25.64 -9.48 -1.75
C ALA A 20 -25.15 -10.91 -1.44
N LYS A 21 -24.65 -11.66 -2.43
CA LYS A 21 -24.06 -12.99 -2.26
C LYS A 21 -22.80 -12.94 -1.41
N LEU A 22 -21.88 -12.01 -1.73
CA LEU A 22 -20.65 -11.81 -0.97
C LEU A 22 -20.93 -11.44 0.49
N ILE A 23 -21.82 -10.48 0.75
CA ILE A 23 -22.19 -10.05 2.10
C ILE A 23 -22.75 -11.23 2.91
N LYS A 24 -23.64 -12.06 2.32
CA LYS A 24 -24.19 -13.25 2.98
C LYS A 24 -23.11 -14.28 3.32
N ASN A 25 -22.15 -14.51 2.43
CA ASN A 25 -21.05 -15.44 2.67
C ASN A 25 -20.11 -14.93 3.76
N ILE A 26 -19.77 -13.64 3.75
CA ILE A 26 -18.97 -12.99 4.80
C ILE A 26 -19.70 -13.07 6.16
N GLU A 27 -21.02 -12.78 6.19
CA GLU A 27 -21.83 -12.93 7.37
C GLU A 27 -21.82 -14.36 7.92
N LYS A 28 -22.01 -15.35 7.07
CA LYS A 28 -21.96 -16.76 7.45
C LYS A 28 -20.61 -17.13 8.06
N ALA A 29 -19.52 -16.65 7.49
CA ALA A 29 -18.17 -16.92 7.96
C ALA A 29 -17.94 -16.33 9.37
N PHE A 30 -18.25 -15.06 9.59
CA PHE A 30 -18.10 -14.44 10.91
C PHE A 30 -19.06 -15.05 11.95
N ASN A 31 -20.31 -15.36 11.58
CA ASN A 31 -21.27 -16.01 12.47
C ASN A 31 -20.87 -17.47 12.83
N SER A 32 -20.01 -18.13 12.04
CA SER A 32 -19.44 -19.43 12.38
C SER A 32 -18.21 -19.36 13.31
N GLY A 33 -17.88 -18.16 13.80
CA GLY A 33 -16.78 -17.93 14.73
C GLY A 33 -15.41 -17.73 14.06
N LYS A 34 -15.35 -17.58 12.73
CA LYS A 34 -14.09 -17.27 12.05
C LYS A 34 -13.68 -15.83 12.34
N LYS A 35 -12.46 -15.64 12.82
CA LYS A 35 -11.86 -14.30 12.97
C LYS A 35 -11.48 -13.68 11.62
N PHE A 36 -11.03 -14.51 10.68
CA PHE A 36 -10.51 -14.06 9.40
C PHE A 36 -11.41 -14.50 8.24
N VAL A 37 -11.75 -13.56 7.39
CA VAL A 37 -12.38 -13.81 6.10
C VAL A 37 -11.49 -13.23 5.01
N ILE A 38 -11.10 -14.08 4.05
CA ILE A 38 -10.34 -13.69 2.86
C ILE A 38 -11.32 -13.61 1.70
N CYS A 39 -11.51 -12.41 1.16
CA CYS A 39 -12.47 -12.13 0.10
C CYS A 39 -11.75 -11.73 -1.19
N CYS A 40 -11.77 -12.60 -2.19
CA CYS A 40 -11.34 -12.27 -3.55
C CYS A 40 -12.54 -11.74 -4.32
N ALA A 41 -12.60 -10.44 -4.54
CA ALA A 41 -13.70 -9.76 -5.23
C ALA A 41 -13.17 -8.96 -6.42
N PRO A 42 -13.54 -9.30 -7.67
CA PRO A 42 -13.07 -8.62 -8.87
C PRO A 42 -13.20 -7.10 -8.81
N THR A 43 -12.43 -6.40 -9.64
CA THR A 43 -12.56 -4.94 -9.79
C THR A 43 -13.99 -4.61 -10.22
N GLY A 44 -14.55 -3.52 -9.71
CA GLY A 44 -15.94 -3.13 -10.07
C GLY A 44 -17.05 -3.79 -9.26
N THR A 45 -16.75 -4.82 -8.44
CA THR A 45 -17.76 -5.44 -7.56
C THR A 45 -18.21 -4.55 -6.40
N GLY A 46 -17.59 -3.37 -6.22
CA GLY A 46 -17.95 -2.43 -5.15
C GLY A 46 -17.46 -2.86 -3.77
N LYS A 47 -16.20 -3.29 -3.65
CA LYS A 47 -15.56 -3.66 -2.36
C LYS A 47 -15.78 -2.63 -1.25
N SER A 48 -15.76 -1.34 -1.58
CA SER A 48 -16.00 -0.26 -0.62
C SER A 48 -17.39 -0.34 0.03
N PHE A 49 -18.40 -0.84 -0.69
CA PHE A 49 -19.74 -1.07 -0.14
C PHE A 49 -19.76 -2.22 0.86
N LEU A 50 -18.96 -3.27 0.65
CA LEU A 50 -18.79 -4.34 1.64
C LEU A 50 -18.23 -3.77 2.95
N ALA A 51 -17.20 -2.93 2.86
CA ALA A 51 -16.60 -2.27 4.02
C ALA A 51 -17.62 -1.37 4.76
N LYS A 52 -18.36 -0.55 4.04
CA LYS A 52 -19.38 0.33 4.62
C LYS A 52 -20.52 -0.47 5.26
N THR A 53 -20.94 -1.57 4.64
CA THR A 53 -21.97 -2.47 5.20
C THR A 53 -21.54 -3.06 6.54
N LEU A 54 -20.31 -3.57 6.65
CA LEU A 54 -19.78 -4.11 7.89
C LEU A 54 -19.71 -3.05 9.01
N SER A 55 -19.41 -1.80 8.65
CA SER A 55 -19.39 -0.71 9.62
C SER A 55 -20.76 -0.47 10.27
N GLY A 56 -21.84 -0.70 9.57
CA GLY A 56 -23.20 -0.56 10.08
C GLY A 56 -23.55 -1.54 11.20
N ILE A 57 -22.84 -2.68 11.27
CA ILE A 57 -23.03 -3.71 12.30
C ILE A 57 -22.26 -3.37 13.58
N SER A 58 -21.20 -2.55 13.46
CA SER A 58 -20.33 -2.18 14.56
C SER A 58 -21.07 -1.40 15.65
N SER A 59 -20.74 -1.66 16.91
CA SER A 59 -21.17 -0.85 18.05
C SER A 59 -20.58 0.56 18.01
N LEU A 60 -21.12 1.47 18.78
CA LEU A 60 -20.53 2.77 19.09
C LEU A 60 -19.70 2.69 20.37
N PRO A 61 -18.73 3.59 20.59
CA PRO A 61 -17.98 3.65 21.83
C PRO A 61 -18.87 4.02 23.01
N SER A 62 -18.49 3.61 24.23
CA SER A 62 -19.12 4.10 25.43
C SER A 62 -18.81 5.60 25.65
N ASN A 63 -19.69 6.30 26.37
CA ASN A 63 -19.45 7.71 26.70
C ASN A 63 -18.16 7.88 27.52
N LYS A 64 -17.92 6.97 28.49
CA LYS A 64 -16.71 6.98 29.31
C LYS A 64 -15.43 6.80 28.48
N PHE A 65 -15.44 5.92 27.47
CA PHE A 65 -14.31 5.75 26.56
C PHE A 65 -14.08 7.02 25.73
N SER A 66 -15.15 7.63 25.23
CA SER A 66 -15.08 8.88 24.46
C SER A 66 -14.44 10.01 25.26
N GLU A 67 -14.84 10.18 26.52
CA GLU A 67 -14.25 11.15 27.44
C GLU A 67 -12.77 10.87 27.70
N ASN A 68 -12.41 9.60 27.97
CA ASN A 68 -11.03 9.20 28.20
C ASN A 68 -10.12 9.45 26.99
N ILE A 69 -10.58 9.14 25.78
CA ILE A 69 -9.81 9.42 24.54
C ILE A 69 -9.59 10.91 24.35
N LEU A 70 -10.61 11.72 24.59
CA LEU A 70 -10.52 13.18 24.41
C LEU A 70 -9.57 13.83 25.43
N THR A 71 -9.55 13.34 26.67
CA THR A 71 -8.73 13.91 27.74
C THR A 71 -7.33 13.33 27.83
N TYR A 72 -7.19 12.03 27.59
CA TYR A 72 -5.95 11.28 27.89
C TYR A 72 -4.92 11.31 26.76
N SER A 73 -5.32 11.35 25.52
CA SER A 73 -4.43 11.19 24.37
C SER A 73 -3.46 12.36 24.16
N ALA A 74 -3.60 13.44 24.94
CA ALA A 74 -2.80 14.64 24.81
C ALA A 74 -1.52 14.66 25.63
N TYR A 75 -1.56 14.14 26.82
CA TYR A 75 -0.62 14.54 27.86
C TYR A 75 0.66 13.73 27.96
N LYS A 76 0.81 12.62 27.24
CA LYS A 76 1.92 11.70 27.49
C LYS A 76 2.56 11.07 26.25
N GLN A 77 2.90 11.89 25.25
CA GLN A 77 3.86 11.45 24.25
C GLN A 77 5.28 11.82 24.72
N ASP A 78 6.21 10.85 24.64
CA ASP A 78 7.60 11.14 24.77
C ASP A 78 8.05 12.01 23.58
N TYR A 79 9.30 12.45 23.65
CA TYR A 79 9.94 13.29 22.66
C TYR A 79 9.91 12.73 21.22
N PHE A 80 9.78 11.41 21.07
CA PHE A 80 9.72 10.69 19.80
C PHE A 80 8.28 10.41 19.35
N GLY A 81 7.28 10.87 20.11
CA GLY A 81 5.86 10.63 19.83
C GLY A 81 5.33 9.33 20.40
N ASN A 82 6.11 8.61 21.23
CA ASN A 82 5.65 7.42 21.92
C ASN A 82 4.84 7.80 23.18
N TYR A 83 3.81 7.04 23.47
CA TYR A 83 2.99 7.25 24.67
C TYR A 83 3.69 6.69 25.91
N ILE A 84 3.90 7.52 26.94
CA ILE A 84 4.68 7.17 28.14
C ILE A 84 3.86 6.31 29.15
N ASN A 85 2.52 6.37 29.10
CA ASN A 85 1.65 5.51 29.89
C ASN A 85 0.47 5.04 29.03
N GLU A 86 0.40 3.75 28.78
CA GLU A 86 -0.80 3.13 28.23
C GLU A 86 -1.85 3.04 29.33
N VAL A 87 -2.96 3.76 29.17
CA VAL A 87 -4.17 3.41 29.90
C VAL A 87 -4.67 2.11 29.29
N ASP A 88 -5.03 1.18 30.12
CA ASP A 88 -5.60 -0.09 29.72
C ASP A 88 -7.01 0.11 29.11
N CYS A 89 -7.03 0.70 27.89
CA CYS A 89 -8.25 0.81 27.09
C CYS A 89 -8.65 -0.54 26.47
N LEU A 90 -7.90 -1.61 26.71
CA LEU A 90 -8.23 -2.97 26.31
C LEU A 90 -9.41 -3.55 27.13
N SER A 91 -9.76 -2.93 28.24
CA SER A 91 -10.93 -3.32 29.05
C SER A 91 -12.28 -2.96 28.42
N GLU A 92 -12.31 -1.99 27.50
CA GLU A 92 -13.54 -1.62 26.80
C GLU A 92 -13.85 -2.61 25.66
N PRO A 93 -15.13 -2.95 25.45
CA PRO A 93 -15.51 -3.77 24.30
C PRO A 93 -15.12 -3.09 23.00
N PRO A 94 -14.66 -3.84 21.99
CA PRO A 94 -14.30 -3.25 20.71
C PRO A 94 -15.53 -2.64 20.05
N PHE A 95 -15.34 -1.51 19.36
CA PHE A 95 -16.39 -0.78 18.66
C PHE A 95 -15.89 -0.24 17.32
N GLY A 96 -16.82 0.08 16.42
CA GLY A 96 -16.52 0.70 15.14
C GLY A 96 -15.68 -0.17 14.20
N THR A 97 -15.34 0.41 13.06
CA THR A 97 -14.63 -0.25 11.96
C THR A 97 -13.54 0.65 11.42
N PHE A 98 -12.34 0.10 11.25
CA PHE A 98 -11.30 0.70 10.43
C PHE A 98 -11.19 0.00 9.08
N ALA A 99 -11.26 0.77 7.99
CA ALA A 99 -10.85 0.31 6.66
C ALA A 99 -9.43 0.81 6.38
N LEU A 100 -8.53 -0.12 6.10
CA LEU A 100 -7.11 0.16 5.85
C LEU A 100 -6.85 0.08 4.35
N THR A 101 -6.31 1.16 3.78
CA THR A 101 -6.03 1.28 2.35
C THR A 101 -4.54 1.51 2.10
N ILE A 102 -4.08 1.37 0.85
CA ILE A 102 -2.68 1.59 0.48
C ILE A 102 -2.38 3.08 0.31
N THR A 103 -3.29 3.83 -0.33
CA THR A 103 -3.04 5.19 -0.78
C THR A 103 -4.03 6.21 -0.25
N LYS A 104 -3.63 7.48 -0.23
CA LYS A 104 -4.53 8.60 0.09
C LYS A 104 -5.66 8.75 -0.94
N SER A 105 -5.39 8.45 -2.21
CA SER A 105 -6.40 8.51 -3.26
C SER A 105 -7.55 7.52 -3.01
N LEU A 106 -7.26 6.33 -2.49
CA LEU A 106 -8.30 5.37 -2.08
C LEU A 106 -9.10 5.90 -0.88
N GLN A 107 -8.46 6.57 0.10
CA GLN A 107 -9.18 7.24 1.18
C GLN A 107 -10.16 8.30 0.64
N ASP A 108 -9.69 9.12 -0.33
CA ASP A 108 -10.53 10.16 -0.94
C ASP A 108 -11.70 9.56 -1.76
N GLN A 109 -11.52 8.38 -2.35
CA GLN A 109 -12.62 7.64 -2.99
C GLN A 109 -13.69 7.18 -1.99
N TYR A 110 -13.30 6.69 -0.80
CA TYR A 110 -14.26 6.36 0.26
C TYR A 110 -15.07 7.58 0.70
N LEU A 111 -14.41 8.72 0.92
CA LEU A 111 -15.08 9.96 1.29
C LEU A 111 -16.06 10.44 0.22
N LYS A 112 -15.66 10.32 -1.06
CA LYS A 112 -16.52 10.71 -2.19
C LYS A 112 -17.76 9.82 -2.31
N LEU A 113 -17.63 8.52 -2.03
CA LEU A 113 -18.74 7.56 -2.05
C LEU A 113 -19.62 7.66 -0.80
N PHE A 114 -19.01 7.91 0.35
CA PHE A 114 -19.67 7.94 1.66
C PHE A 114 -19.21 9.18 2.43
N PRO A 115 -19.90 10.33 2.27
CA PRO A 115 -19.50 11.62 2.89
C PRO A 115 -19.47 11.60 4.42
N ASP A 116 -20.17 10.64 5.06
CA ASP A 116 -20.19 10.42 6.51
C ASP A 116 -19.00 9.57 7.02
N THR A 117 -17.96 9.41 6.22
CA THR A 117 -16.76 8.64 6.56
C THR A 117 -15.71 9.54 7.18
N ASP A 118 -15.18 9.18 8.34
CA ASP A 118 -14.02 9.85 8.90
C ASP A 118 -12.73 9.37 8.24
N ILE A 119 -11.84 10.31 7.94
CA ILE A 119 -10.53 10.02 7.33
C ILE A 119 -9.41 10.55 8.22
N LEU A 120 -8.42 9.70 8.48
CA LEU A 120 -7.18 10.13 9.14
C LEU A 120 -5.99 9.98 8.18
N LYS A 121 -5.36 11.11 7.90
CA LYS A 121 -4.10 11.22 7.13
C LYS A 121 -2.92 11.48 8.07
N GLY A 122 -1.69 11.38 7.59
CA GLY A 122 -0.50 11.71 8.38
C GLY A 122 -0.43 13.20 8.73
N LYS A 123 0.30 13.55 9.78
CA LYS A 123 0.42 14.92 10.33
C LYS A 123 0.82 15.98 9.31
N THR A 124 1.61 15.62 8.30
CA THR A 124 2.02 16.50 7.20
C THR A 124 0.88 16.95 6.28
N ASN A 125 -0.33 16.36 6.42
CA ASN A 125 -1.51 16.75 5.62
C ASN A 125 -2.40 17.76 6.34
N TYR A 126 -2.02 18.18 7.54
CA TYR A 126 -2.77 19.14 8.36
C TYR A 126 -1.90 20.36 8.63
N ILE A 127 -2.39 21.54 8.23
CA ILE A 127 -1.71 22.80 8.52
C ILE A 127 -1.93 23.16 9.99
N CYS A 128 -0.88 23.61 10.67
CA CYS A 128 -0.97 24.03 12.07
C CYS A 128 -1.85 25.26 12.22
N ASP A 129 -2.83 25.21 13.13
CA ASP A 129 -3.73 26.34 13.38
C ASP A 129 -3.04 27.51 14.14
N VAL A 130 -1.95 27.22 14.86
CA VAL A 130 -1.19 28.25 15.61
C VAL A 130 -0.23 29.00 14.70
N ASP A 131 0.37 28.33 13.72
CA ASP A 131 1.28 28.93 12.74
C ASP A 131 1.13 28.22 11.39
N GLN A 132 0.44 28.87 10.47
CA GLN A 132 0.11 28.31 9.15
C GLN A 132 1.31 28.11 8.22
N ASN A 133 2.49 28.57 8.59
CA ASN A 133 3.74 28.26 7.86
C ASN A 133 4.25 26.84 8.14
N PHE A 134 3.58 26.09 9.03
CA PHE A 134 3.97 24.76 9.45
C PHE A 134 2.83 23.76 9.23
N ASP A 135 3.19 22.54 8.89
CA ASP A 135 2.32 21.39 9.11
C ASP A 135 2.40 20.91 10.57
N VAL A 136 1.49 20.03 10.97
CA VAL A 136 1.43 19.54 12.35
C VAL A 136 2.66 18.67 12.71
N GLU A 137 3.36 18.06 11.75
CA GLU A 137 4.57 17.28 12.01
C GLU A 137 5.76 18.16 12.43
N THR A 138 5.79 19.40 11.91
CA THR A 138 6.88 20.36 12.15
C THR A 138 6.44 21.58 12.96
N ALA A 139 5.23 21.55 13.50
CA ALA A 139 4.61 22.65 14.24
C ALA A 139 5.44 23.08 15.49
N PRO A 140 5.34 24.35 15.92
CA PRO A 140 6.07 24.86 17.09
C PRO A 140 5.85 24.05 18.36
N CYS A 141 4.65 23.50 18.56
CA CYS A 141 4.31 22.66 19.72
C CYS A 141 5.11 21.35 19.81
N VAL A 142 5.77 20.92 18.73
CA VAL A 142 6.65 19.75 18.74
C VAL A 142 7.87 19.99 19.62
N LEU A 143 8.30 21.26 19.77
CA LEU A 143 9.47 21.66 20.54
C LEU A 143 9.12 22.39 21.85
N VAL A 144 7.98 23.08 21.89
CA VAL A 144 7.60 23.94 23.01
C VAL A 144 6.35 23.37 23.67
N SER A 145 6.52 22.74 24.84
CA SER A 145 5.41 22.11 25.58
C SER A 145 4.28 23.08 25.91
N LYS A 146 4.61 24.31 26.31
CA LYS A 146 3.60 25.33 26.62
C LYS A 146 2.65 25.59 25.44
N ILE A 147 3.19 25.73 24.21
CA ILE A 147 2.36 25.91 23.01
C ILE A 147 1.49 24.68 22.77
N ARG A 148 2.03 23.48 23.01
CA ARG A 148 1.29 22.24 22.90
C ARG A 148 0.14 22.19 23.87
N ASP A 149 0.37 22.53 25.12
CA ASP A 149 -0.62 22.47 26.19
C ASP A 149 -1.76 23.49 25.92
N GLU A 150 -1.42 24.73 25.55
CA GLU A 150 -2.41 25.75 25.14
C GLU A 150 -3.21 25.34 23.90
N CYS A 151 -2.57 24.77 22.90
CA CYS A 151 -3.21 24.28 21.68
C CYS A 151 -4.19 23.15 21.99
N TRP A 152 -3.81 22.31 22.94
CA TRP A 152 -4.62 21.20 23.39
C TRP A 152 -5.84 21.65 24.20
N GLU A 153 -5.66 22.46 25.23
CA GLU A 153 -6.74 22.99 26.05
C GLU A 153 -7.83 23.68 25.23
N LYS A 154 -7.41 24.34 24.13
CA LYS A 154 -8.32 25.04 23.20
C LYS A 154 -8.84 24.13 22.07
N ASN A 155 -8.50 22.85 22.06
CA ASN A 155 -8.87 21.89 21.01
C ASN A 155 -8.56 22.36 19.59
N ARG A 156 -7.42 23.03 19.38
CA ARG A 156 -7.08 23.71 18.14
C ARG A 156 -6.33 22.86 17.12
N CYS A 157 -5.80 21.71 17.51
CA CYS A 157 -4.96 20.91 16.60
C CYS A 157 -5.81 20.13 15.58
N PRO A 158 -5.76 20.46 14.28
CA PRO A 158 -6.59 19.80 13.26
C PRO A 158 -6.28 18.32 13.10
N TYR A 159 -5.02 17.90 13.32
CA TYR A 159 -4.66 16.48 13.29
C TYR A 159 -5.27 15.71 14.46
N TYR A 160 -5.17 16.24 15.69
CA TYR A 160 -5.71 15.53 16.85
C TYR A 160 -7.24 15.48 16.81
N ASN A 161 -7.89 16.51 16.28
CA ASN A 161 -9.33 16.50 16.07
C ASN A 161 -9.73 15.44 15.05
N ALA A 162 -9.05 15.37 13.89
CA ALA A 162 -9.30 14.35 12.88
C ALA A 162 -9.01 12.94 13.44
N ARG A 163 -7.94 12.76 14.25
CA ARG A 163 -7.63 11.49 14.90
C ARG A 163 -8.73 11.07 15.86
N ASN A 164 -9.17 11.98 16.73
CA ASN A 164 -10.20 11.68 17.72
C ASN A 164 -11.52 11.32 17.04
N ASN A 165 -11.91 12.07 16.00
CA ASN A 165 -13.09 11.75 15.21
C ASN A 165 -12.97 10.35 14.58
N ALA A 166 -11.86 10.04 13.91
CA ALA A 166 -11.65 8.73 13.29
C ALA A 166 -11.65 7.57 14.31
N VAL A 167 -11.06 7.79 15.49
CA VAL A 167 -11.02 6.77 16.56
C VAL A 167 -12.41 6.52 17.15
N LEU A 168 -13.21 7.58 17.34
CA LEU A 168 -14.52 7.48 17.97
C LEU A 168 -15.65 7.15 16.98
N SER A 169 -15.40 7.27 15.69
CA SER A 169 -16.44 7.03 14.68
C SER A 169 -16.79 5.55 14.52
N ARG A 170 -17.98 5.32 13.97
CA ARG A 170 -18.42 3.98 13.57
C ARG A 170 -17.61 3.46 12.38
N PHE A 171 -17.19 4.36 11.48
CA PHE A 171 -16.43 4.01 10.29
C PHE A 171 -15.36 5.05 9.98
N ALA A 172 -14.10 4.64 10.01
CA ALA A 172 -13.01 5.49 9.57
C ALA A 172 -12.08 4.77 8.58
N VAL A 173 -11.49 5.54 7.66
CA VAL A 173 -10.57 5.04 6.65
C VAL A 173 -9.18 5.62 6.87
N LEU A 174 -8.20 4.73 7.01
CA LEU A 174 -6.80 5.05 7.22
C LEU A 174 -5.94 4.34 6.17
N ASN A 175 -4.74 4.83 5.90
CA ASN A 175 -3.77 3.97 5.23
C ASN A 175 -3.03 3.10 6.27
N TYR A 176 -2.44 1.99 5.81
CA TYR A 176 -1.72 1.04 6.68
C TYR A 176 -0.66 1.73 7.54
N LYS A 177 0.12 2.66 6.95
CA LYS A 177 1.14 3.42 7.68
C LYS A 177 0.55 4.22 8.83
N MET A 178 -0.59 4.88 8.59
CA MET A 178 -1.25 5.69 9.62
C MET A 178 -1.78 4.82 10.75
N PHE A 179 -2.41 3.68 10.42
CA PHE A 179 -2.89 2.74 11.43
C PHE A 179 -1.73 2.20 12.29
N LEU A 180 -0.62 1.79 11.67
CA LEU A 180 0.55 1.29 12.40
C LEU A 180 1.16 2.36 13.32
N ALA A 181 1.09 3.64 12.93
CA ALA A 181 1.58 4.77 13.71
C ALA A 181 0.62 5.23 14.83
N LEU A 182 -0.62 4.74 14.86
CA LEU A 182 -1.53 5.02 15.97
C LEU A 182 -1.04 4.37 17.26
N PRO A 183 -1.33 4.97 18.43
CA PRO A 183 -1.11 4.32 19.71
C PRO A 183 -1.95 3.05 19.83
N ASN A 184 -1.42 2.06 20.54
CA ASN A 184 -2.07 0.76 20.65
C ASN A 184 -3.45 0.84 21.32
N HIS A 185 -3.62 1.70 22.33
CA HIS A 185 -4.88 1.86 23.06
C HIS A 185 -6.06 2.40 22.24
N VAL A 186 -5.81 3.02 21.09
CA VAL A 186 -6.88 3.56 20.20
C VAL A 186 -7.14 2.70 18.96
N LYS A 187 -6.42 1.59 18.79
CA LYS A 187 -6.49 0.75 17.58
C LYS A 187 -7.66 -0.24 17.59
N ARG A 188 -8.15 -0.63 18.78
CA ARG A 188 -9.07 -1.76 18.91
C ARG A 188 -10.44 -1.45 18.30
N LYS A 189 -10.92 -2.36 17.43
CA LYS A 189 -12.17 -2.22 16.67
C LYS A 189 -12.95 -3.54 16.61
N ASN A 190 -14.27 -3.47 16.34
CA ASN A 190 -15.04 -4.67 16.00
C ASN A 190 -14.53 -5.28 14.69
N PHE A 191 -14.30 -4.44 13.68
CA PHE A 191 -13.81 -4.88 12.39
C PHE A 191 -12.57 -4.09 11.97
N ILE A 192 -11.58 -4.81 11.45
CA ILE A 192 -10.53 -4.23 10.61
C ILE A 192 -10.71 -4.82 9.21
N ILE A 193 -10.82 -3.94 8.23
CA ILE A 193 -10.98 -4.29 6.83
C ILE A 193 -9.69 -3.90 6.10
N CYS A 194 -8.97 -4.88 5.61
CA CYS A 194 -7.77 -4.68 4.81
C CYS A 194 -8.19 -4.60 3.33
N ASP A 195 -8.31 -3.37 2.82
CA ASP A 195 -8.59 -3.15 1.40
C ASP A 195 -7.29 -3.23 0.59
N GLU A 196 -7.38 -3.79 -0.63
CA GLU A 196 -6.23 -4.20 -1.45
C GLU A 196 -5.26 -5.10 -0.66
N ALA A 197 -5.79 -6.10 0.03
CA ALA A 197 -5.04 -6.99 0.92
C ALA A 197 -3.92 -7.77 0.23
N SER A 198 -3.95 -7.95 -1.09
CA SER A 198 -2.84 -8.52 -1.88
C SER A 198 -1.52 -7.77 -1.69
N GLU A 199 -1.59 -6.48 -1.35
CA GLU A 199 -0.43 -5.61 -1.12
C GLU A 199 -0.01 -5.52 0.36
N LEU A 200 -0.77 -6.14 1.27
CA LEU A 200 -0.53 -6.05 2.72
C LEU A 200 0.88 -6.53 3.09
N GLU A 201 1.36 -7.61 2.48
CA GLU A 201 2.70 -8.12 2.70
C GLU A 201 3.77 -7.07 2.36
N ASP A 202 3.65 -6.45 1.19
CA ASP A 202 4.61 -5.44 0.72
C ASP A 202 4.54 -4.16 1.57
N GLU A 203 3.35 -3.75 2.01
CA GLU A 203 3.19 -2.63 2.93
C GLU A 203 3.81 -2.92 4.30
N LEU A 204 3.65 -4.13 4.85
CA LEU A 204 4.32 -4.51 6.11
C LEU A 204 5.85 -4.54 5.94
N VAL A 205 6.36 -5.16 4.87
CA VAL A 205 7.79 -5.14 4.58
C VAL A 205 8.32 -3.71 4.54
N LYS A 206 7.65 -2.82 3.82
CA LYS A 206 8.03 -1.41 3.68
C LYS A 206 8.00 -0.65 5.03
N GLN A 207 6.98 -0.87 5.86
CA GLN A 207 6.84 -0.17 7.14
C GLN A 207 7.84 -0.63 8.20
N PHE A 208 8.25 -1.89 8.15
CA PHE A 208 9.18 -2.47 9.11
C PHE A 208 10.63 -2.60 8.59
N SER A 209 10.92 -2.05 7.40
CA SER A 209 12.27 -1.90 6.86
C SER A 209 12.93 -0.62 7.33
N ALA A 210 14.26 -0.65 7.42
CA ALA A 210 15.08 0.53 7.67
C ALA A 210 16.13 0.71 6.57
N GLU A 211 16.19 1.88 5.97
CA GLU A 211 17.25 2.27 5.02
C GLU A 211 18.05 3.42 5.62
N ILE A 212 19.35 3.21 5.79
CA ILE A 212 20.28 4.16 6.38
C ILE A 212 21.28 4.60 5.31
N ASN A 213 21.15 5.85 4.89
CA ASN A 213 22.04 6.46 3.90
C ASN A 213 23.25 7.12 4.59
N TYR A 214 24.45 6.63 4.29
CA TYR A 214 25.69 7.09 4.92
C TYR A 214 26.06 8.52 4.52
N ASP A 215 25.80 8.93 3.28
CA ASP A 215 26.13 10.28 2.83
C ASP A 215 25.25 11.33 3.52
N ARG A 216 23.98 11.00 3.79
CA ARG A 216 23.10 11.86 4.60
C ARG A 216 23.54 11.94 6.06
N LEU A 217 23.97 10.83 6.67
CA LEU A 217 24.51 10.86 8.03
C LEU A 217 25.75 11.75 8.11
N LYS A 218 26.67 11.63 7.14
CA LYS A 218 27.86 12.50 7.03
C LYS A 218 27.47 13.97 6.86
N ALA A 219 26.55 14.28 5.96
CA ALA A 219 26.07 15.65 5.71
C ALA A 219 25.46 16.29 6.96
N TYR A 220 24.92 15.49 7.88
CA TYR A 220 24.35 15.95 9.13
C TYR A 220 25.34 15.85 10.33
N ASN A 221 26.61 15.52 10.07
CA ASN A 221 27.67 15.36 11.07
C ASN A 221 27.31 14.33 12.17
N ILE A 222 26.72 13.20 11.77
CA ILE A 222 26.45 12.09 12.67
C ILE A 222 27.66 11.18 12.71
N THR A 223 28.16 10.87 13.90
CA THR A 223 29.23 9.89 14.08
C THR A 223 28.71 8.48 13.87
N PHE A 224 29.31 7.72 12.95
CA PHE A 224 28.98 6.32 12.72
C PHE A 224 30.16 5.58 12.09
N LYS A 225 30.14 4.25 12.19
CA LYS A 225 31.03 3.35 11.43
C LYS A 225 30.22 2.67 10.34
N THR A 226 30.81 2.46 9.16
CA THR A 226 30.16 1.66 8.10
C THR A 226 29.97 0.24 8.60
N LEU A 227 28.77 -0.31 8.42
CA LEU A 227 28.44 -1.69 8.80
C LEU A 227 29.10 -2.67 7.82
N ILE A 228 30.16 -3.37 8.28
CA ILE A 228 30.90 -4.36 7.48
C ILE A 228 30.64 -5.81 7.94
N HIS A 229 30.17 -5.99 9.17
CA HIS A 229 29.99 -7.32 9.77
C HIS A 229 28.71 -8.00 9.28
N ASP A 230 28.73 -9.35 9.21
CA ASP A 230 27.57 -10.20 8.95
C ASP A 230 27.08 -10.92 10.23
N ASP A 231 27.85 -10.87 11.29
CA ASP A 231 27.51 -11.41 12.60
C ASP A 231 26.35 -10.64 13.24
N LYS A 232 25.33 -11.36 13.72
CA LYS A 232 24.09 -10.79 14.22
C LYS A 232 24.29 -9.90 15.46
N ASP A 233 25.19 -10.29 16.36
CA ASP A 233 25.45 -9.51 17.58
C ASP A 233 26.22 -8.23 17.26
N LYS A 234 27.18 -8.29 16.34
CA LYS A 234 27.90 -7.11 15.86
C LYS A 234 27.01 -6.14 15.07
N ILE A 235 26.06 -6.67 14.27
CA ILE A 235 25.06 -5.86 13.60
C ILE A 235 24.19 -5.15 14.64
N ARG A 236 23.73 -5.88 15.65
CA ARG A 236 22.89 -5.32 16.71
C ARG A 236 23.64 -4.25 17.52
N ALA A 237 24.90 -4.49 17.88
CA ALA A 237 25.72 -3.48 18.53
C ALA A 237 25.86 -2.20 17.68
N TRP A 238 26.06 -2.36 16.38
CA TRP A 238 26.08 -1.24 15.43
C TRP A 238 24.76 -0.45 15.41
N ILE A 239 23.61 -1.16 15.47
CA ILE A 239 22.28 -0.52 15.54
C ILE A 239 22.18 0.34 16.80
N TYR A 240 22.58 -0.19 17.96
CA TYR A 240 22.55 0.55 19.23
C TYR A 240 23.45 1.80 19.20
N ASP A 241 24.68 1.66 18.71
CA ASP A 241 25.61 2.79 18.60
C ASP A 241 25.03 3.89 17.71
N LEU A 242 24.40 3.52 16.59
CA LEU A 242 23.81 4.52 15.69
C LEU A 242 22.56 5.16 16.28
N ILE A 243 21.68 4.41 16.94
CA ILE A 243 20.50 4.94 17.65
C ILE A 243 20.97 5.97 18.69
N PHE A 244 21.98 5.65 19.47
CA PHE A 244 22.54 6.54 20.49
C PHE A 244 23.04 7.85 19.86
N ASN A 245 23.89 7.78 18.84
CA ASN A 245 24.46 8.96 18.19
C ASN A 245 23.40 9.84 17.50
N VAL A 246 22.38 9.22 16.91
CA VAL A 246 21.25 9.94 16.31
C VAL A 246 20.42 10.64 17.39
N SER A 247 20.18 9.99 18.53
CA SER A 247 19.45 10.57 19.67
C SER A 247 20.18 11.80 20.21
N GLU A 248 21.51 11.72 20.42
CA GLU A 248 22.32 12.83 20.85
C GLU A 248 22.28 14.01 19.87
N ALA A 249 22.29 13.74 18.57
CA ALA A 249 22.16 14.77 17.55
C ALA A 249 20.80 15.45 17.54
N ILE A 250 19.73 14.69 17.75
CA ILE A 250 18.36 15.21 17.91
C ILE A 250 18.31 16.12 19.15
N ASN A 251 18.76 15.64 20.29
CA ASN A 251 18.77 16.40 21.56
C ASN A 251 19.57 17.69 21.43
N THR A 252 20.74 17.63 20.81
CA THR A 252 21.60 18.80 20.57
C THR A 252 20.89 19.85 19.72
N LEU A 253 20.26 19.42 18.62
CA LEU A 253 19.51 20.33 17.72
C LEU A 253 18.39 21.03 18.47
N ILE A 254 17.64 20.33 19.27
CA ILE A 254 16.49 20.86 20.00
C ILE A 254 16.93 21.81 21.10
N ASN A 255 17.93 21.41 21.91
CA ASN A 255 18.45 22.24 22.96
C ASN A 255 19.01 23.58 22.41
N LYS A 256 19.63 23.53 21.21
CA LYS A 256 20.12 24.74 20.52
C LYS A 256 18.99 25.69 20.12
N VAL A 257 17.88 25.13 19.67
CA VAL A 257 16.69 25.91 19.26
C VAL A 257 15.99 26.50 20.47
N ASN A 258 15.77 25.67 21.51
CA ASN A 258 15.12 26.11 22.75
C ASN A 258 15.91 27.20 23.50
N LYS A 259 17.24 27.03 23.61
CA LYS A 259 18.11 28.06 24.23
C LYS A 259 18.04 29.42 23.52
N LYS A 260 17.80 29.42 22.20
CA LYS A 260 17.68 30.64 21.40
C LYS A 260 16.25 31.17 21.32
N GLN A 261 15.30 30.53 21.96
CA GLN A 261 13.86 30.89 21.95
C GLN A 261 13.32 31.18 20.53
N ARG A 262 13.73 30.37 19.56
CA ARG A 262 13.34 30.50 18.16
C ARG A 262 12.71 29.23 17.60
N THR A 263 12.07 29.32 16.47
CA THR A 263 11.59 28.17 15.69
C THR A 263 12.72 27.53 14.88
N LEU A 264 12.50 26.31 14.40
CA LEU A 264 13.39 25.62 13.48
C LEU A 264 13.41 26.32 12.12
N SER A 265 14.60 26.50 11.56
CA SER A 265 14.76 26.85 10.15
C SER A 265 14.40 25.68 9.24
N GLN A 266 14.12 25.94 7.97
CA GLN A 266 13.75 24.88 7.02
C GLN A 266 14.80 23.74 6.91
N PRO A 267 16.11 24.00 6.81
CA PRO A 267 17.12 22.95 6.85
C PRO A 267 17.12 22.14 8.16
N GLU A 268 16.88 22.79 9.29
CA GLU A 268 16.82 22.13 10.60
C GLU A 268 15.58 21.24 10.74
N LYS A 269 14.43 21.63 10.15
CA LYS A 269 13.23 20.80 10.07
C LYS A 269 13.52 19.51 9.29
N ILE A 270 14.11 19.65 8.11
CA ILE A 270 14.46 18.50 7.24
C ILE A 270 15.43 17.57 7.95
N LYS A 271 16.46 18.14 8.61
CA LYS A 271 17.43 17.37 9.42
C LYS A 271 16.73 16.63 10.56
N LEU A 272 15.90 17.31 11.35
CA LEU A 272 15.20 16.71 12.48
C LEU A 272 14.30 15.57 12.03
N GLN A 273 13.53 15.78 10.97
CA GLN A 273 12.63 14.75 10.43
C GLN A 273 13.40 13.52 9.94
N TYR A 274 14.51 13.72 9.23
CA TYR A 274 15.36 12.61 8.79
C TYR A 274 15.92 11.83 9.98
N LEU A 275 16.48 12.52 10.98
CA LEU A 275 17.05 11.88 12.17
C LEU A 275 15.98 11.11 12.97
N LYS A 276 14.78 11.66 13.14
CA LYS A 276 13.66 10.95 13.76
C LYS A 276 13.27 9.69 12.96
N ASN A 277 13.22 9.77 11.64
CA ASN A 277 12.91 8.61 10.81
C ASN A 277 13.98 7.52 10.95
N VAL A 278 15.27 7.88 10.94
CA VAL A 278 16.38 6.94 11.17
C VAL A 278 16.27 6.30 12.55
N HIS A 279 16.09 7.11 13.59
CA HIS A 279 15.93 6.63 14.97
C HIS A 279 14.76 5.62 15.07
N ASN A 280 13.57 6.00 14.61
CA ASN A 280 12.38 5.18 14.73
C ASN A 280 12.50 3.87 13.94
N SER A 281 13.02 3.92 12.71
CA SER A 281 13.17 2.71 11.90
C SER A 281 14.19 1.75 12.49
N LEU A 282 15.32 2.25 13.01
CA LEU A 282 16.31 1.40 13.69
C LEU A 282 15.80 0.84 15.01
N SER A 283 15.09 1.64 15.80
CA SER A 283 14.44 1.17 17.05
C SER A 283 13.41 0.08 16.77
N THR A 284 12.68 0.19 15.66
CA THR A 284 11.74 -0.85 15.20
C THR A 284 12.48 -2.13 14.83
N VAL A 285 13.58 -2.03 14.07
CA VAL A 285 14.42 -3.19 13.71
C VAL A 285 14.98 -3.85 14.95
N ASP A 286 15.54 -3.07 15.92
CA ASP A 286 16.06 -3.63 17.16
C ASP A 286 14.99 -4.32 18.00
N GLY A 287 13.82 -3.69 18.16
CA GLY A 287 12.69 -4.27 18.90
C GLY A 287 12.18 -5.60 18.29
N LEU A 288 12.35 -5.77 16.98
CA LEU A 288 11.94 -6.98 16.25
C LEU A 288 13.08 -7.98 16.02
N TRP A 289 14.32 -7.64 16.39
CA TRP A 289 15.52 -8.40 16.03
C TRP A 289 15.51 -9.86 16.48
N ARG A 290 14.87 -10.13 17.63
CA ARG A 290 14.74 -11.49 18.17
C ARG A 290 13.58 -12.27 17.54
N ASP A 291 12.51 -11.56 17.15
CA ASP A 291 11.26 -12.16 16.68
C ASP A 291 11.22 -12.35 15.16
N CYS A 292 11.95 -11.52 14.42
CA CYS A 292 11.95 -11.49 12.96
C CYS A 292 13.35 -11.71 12.40
N GLU A 293 13.41 -12.42 11.30
CA GLU A 293 14.63 -12.49 10.50
C GLU A 293 14.70 -11.31 9.55
N PHE A 294 15.85 -10.61 9.54
CA PHE A 294 16.13 -9.51 8.64
C PHE A 294 17.16 -9.90 7.58
N VAL A 295 16.87 -9.57 6.34
CA VAL A 295 17.88 -9.53 5.27
C VAL A 295 18.58 -8.19 5.35
N VAL A 296 19.92 -8.22 5.56
CA VAL A 296 20.74 -7.03 5.64
C VAL A 296 21.48 -6.85 4.32
N ASP A 297 21.10 -5.83 3.56
CA ASP A 297 21.77 -5.44 2.32
C ASP A 297 22.66 -4.25 2.57
N LYS A 298 23.97 -4.39 2.25
CA LYS A 298 25.02 -3.41 2.55
C LYS A 298 25.76 -3.05 1.28
N ASP A 299 25.98 -1.77 1.09
CA ASP A 299 26.91 -1.23 0.09
C ASP A 299 27.74 -0.07 0.70
N SER A 300 28.57 0.58 -0.11
CA SER A 300 29.40 1.70 0.32
C SER A 300 28.62 2.97 0.67
N LYS A 301 27.36 3.07 0.28
CA LYS A 301 26.51 4.27 0.42
C LYS A 301 25.42 4.10 1.46
N LYS A 302 24.97 2.86 1.69
CA LYS A 302 23.81 2.60 2.55
C LYS A 302 23.78 1.18 3.12
N VAL A 303 22.96 1.00 4.13
CA VAL A 303 22.54 -0.31 4.62
C VAL A 303 21.01 -0.35 4.67
N ILE A 304 20.45 -1.48 4.27
CA ILE A 304 19.01 -1.74 4.29
C ILE A 304 18.74 -2.98 5.13
N PHE A 305 17.84 -2.84 6.08
CA PHE A 305 17.28 -3.94 6.89
C PHE A 305 15.88 -4.23 6.39
N THR A 306 15.64 -5.43 5.87
CA THR A 306 14.33 -5.83 5.34
C THR A 306 13.86 -7.09 6.07
N PRO A 307 12.69 -7.10 6.71
CA PRO A 307 12.16 -8.32 7.32
C PRO A 307 11.93 -9.37 6.23
N LEU A 308 12.44 -10.59 6.44
CA LEU A 308 12.34 -11.65 5.43
C LEU A 308 10.89 -12.09 5.21
N ARG A 309 10.12 -12.19 6.29
CA ARG A 309 8.71 -12.61 6.28
C ARG A 309 7.88 -11.71 7.19
N VAL A 310 6.58 -11.61 6.89
CA VAL A 310 5.67 -10.71 7.61
C VAL A 310 4.71 -11.41 8.58
N ASN A 311 4.69 -12.73 8.61
CA ASN A 311 3.76 -13.50 9.42
C ASN A 311 3.74 -13.16 10.93
N ARG A 312 4.84 -12.66 11.46
CA ARG A 312 4.93 -12.15 12.84
C ARG A 312 4.63 -10.67 12.97
N LEU A 313 4.63 -9.94 11.85
CA LEU A 313 4.35 -8.50 11.80
C LEU A 313 2.86 -8.20 11.70
N THR A 314 2.08 -9.16 11.21
CA THR A 314 0.62 -9.02 11.09
C THR A 314 -0.07 -8.80 12.44
N LYS A 315 0.54 -9.22 13.56
CA LYS A 315 0.05 -8.94 14.92
C LYS A 315 -0.19 -7.44 15.17
N PHE A 316 0.60 -6.56 14.57
CA PHE A 316 0.45 -5.10 14.71
C PHE A 316 -0.83 -4.56 14.04
N ILE A 317 -1.55 -5.41 13.31
CA ILE A 317 -2.88 -5.11 12.75
C ILE A 317 -3.91 -6.09 13.32
N PHE A 318 -3.64 -7.40 13.26
CA PHE A 318 -4.62 -8.44 13.51
C PHE A 318 -5.02 -8.61 14.98
N ASP A 319 -4.17 -8.16 15.92
CA ASP A 319 -4.49 -8.25 17.36
C ASP A 319 -5.48 -7.15 17.80
N TYR A 320 -5.78 -6.19 16.94
CA TYR A 320 -6.62 -5.05 17.27
C TYR A 320 -8.07 -5.15 16.76
N ALA A 321 -8.50 -6.33 16.28
CA ALA A 321 -9.90 -6.53 15.93
C ALA A 321 -10.37 -7.95 16.24
N ASP A 322 -11.67 -8.06 16.54
CA ASP A 322 -12.33 -9.35 16.72
C ASP A 322 -12.58 -10.03 15.37
N ASN A 323 -12.88 -9.23 14.34
CA ASN A 323 -13.17 -9.69 12.97
C ASN A 323 -12.30 -8.96 11.94
N ILE A 324 -11.70 -9.71 11.04
CA ILE A 324 -10.80 -9.18 10.02
C ILE A 324 -11.25 -9.64 8.64
N LEU A 325 -11.58 -8.68 7.79
CA LEU A 325 -11.85 -8.90 6.38
C LEU A 325 -10.63 -8.49 5.55
N LEU A 326 -10.00 -9.46 4.87
CA LEU A 326 -8.95 -9.21 3.90
C LEU A 326 -9.58 -9.26 2.51
N MET A 327 -9.73 -8.13 1.84
CA MET A 327 -10.35 -8.08 0.53
C MET A 327 -9.42 -7.51 -0.53
N SER A 328 -9.39 -8.15 -1.69
CA SER A 328 -8.67 -7.68 -2.88
C SER A 328 -9.31 -8.25 -4.15
N ALA A 329 -9.00 -7.62 -5.27
CA ALA A 329 -9.38 -8.18 -6.58
C ALA A 329 -8.47 -9.35 -6.98
N THR A 330 -7.29 -9.47 -6.41
CA THR A 330 -6.21 -10.32 -6.93
C THR A 330 -5.58 -11.16 -5.82
N ILE A 331 -6.36 -12.02 -5.17
CA ILE A 331 -5.79 -13.00 -4.23
C ILE A 331 -5.49 -14.28 -5.01
N ILE A 332 -4.21 -14.44 -5.39
CA ILE A 332 -3.71 -15.64 -6.04
C ILE A 332 -3.31 -16.64 -4.97
N ASP A 333 -3.75 -17.91 -5.10
CA ASP A 333 -3.46 -18.96 -4.11
C ASP A 333 -3.73 -18.51 -2.66
N HIS A 334 -5.01 -18.44 -2.30
CA HIS A 334 -5.43 -17.98 -0.97
C HIS A 334 -4.78 -18.73 0.20
N LYS A 335 -4.35 -20.00 -0.01
CA LYS A 335 -3.66 -20.81 1.01
C LYS A 335 -2.24 -20.30 1.25
N ASN A 336 -1.51 -20.03 0.16
CA ASN A 336 -0.17 -19.44 0.26
C ASN A 336 -0.23 -18.01 0.84
N PHE A 337 -1.23 -17.22 0.42
CA PHE A 337 -1.48 -15.89 0.95
C PHE A 337 -1.73 -15.92 2.47
N ALA A 338 -2.64 -16.77 2.95
CA ALA A 338 -2.93 -16.92 4.39
C ALA A 338 -1.69 -17.36 5.17
N LYS A 339 -0.93 -18.36 4.66
CA LYS A 339 0.33 -18.84 5.26
C LYS A 339 1.35 -17.70 5.42
N ASN A 340 1.52 -16.87 4.39
CA ASN A 340 2.50 -15.76 4.41
C ASN A 340 2.12 -14.68 5.43
N LEU A 341 0.82 -14.51 5.68
CA LEU A 341 0.30 -13.60 6.71
C LEU A 341 0.20 -14.25 8.09
N GLY A 342 0.54 -15.54 8.25
CA GLY A 342 0.44 -16.25 9.52
C GLY A 342 -0.98 -16.59 9.93
N ILE A 343 -1.91 -16.69 8.99
CA ILE A 343 -3.32 -17.01 9.24
C ILE A 343 -3.54 -18.51 9.04
N ALA A 344 -3.88 -19.21 10.11
CA ALA A 344 -4.09 -20.66 10.08
C ALA A 344 -5.57 -21.03 9.86
N ASP A 345 -6.50 -20.25 10.44
CA ASP A 345 -7.94 -20.50 10.39
C ASP A 345 -8.67 -19.31 9.76
N TYR A 346 -9.33 -19.53 8.64
CA TYR A 346 -10.04 -18.51 7.88
C TYR A 346 -11.13 -19.12 7.01
N GLU A 347 -12.05 -18.29 6.56
CA GLU A 347 -12.98 -18.62 5.47
C GLU A 347 -12.57 -17.88 4.20
N TYR A 348 -12.58 -18.58 3.06
CA TYR A 348 -12.34 -18.00 1.75
C TYR A 348 -13.65 -17.76 1.02
N VAL A 349 -13.86 -16.52 0.58
CA VAL A 349 -15.05 -16.09 -0.16
C VAL A 349 -14.59 -15.53 -1.50
N GLU A 350 -15.10 -16.10 -2.60
CA GLU A 350 -14.80 -15.63 -3.96
C GLU A 350 -16.03 -15.01 -4.61
N GLY A 351 -15.84 -13.83 -5.18
CA GLY A 351 -16.83 -13.12 -5.98
C GLY A 351 -16.73 -13.50 -7.45
N GLU A 352 -17.88 -13.62 -8.10
CA GLU A 352 -17.95 -13.76 -9.54
C GLU A 352 -17.73 -12.40 -10.21
N SER A 353 -17.21 -12.38 -11.42
CA SER A 353 -17.11 -11.14 -12.21
C SER A 353 -18.41 -10.89 -12.95
N ASP A 354 -18.93 -9.68 -12.88
CA ASP A 354 -20.05 -9.21 -13.70
C ASP A 354 -19.60 -8.83 -15.13
N PHE A 355 -18.29 -8.87 -15.40
CA PHE A 355 -17.75 -8.50 -16.71
C PHE A 355 -17.83 -9.68 -17.68
N ASP A 356 -18.27 -9.35 -18.89
CA ASP A 356 -18.25 -10.27 -20.01
C ASP A 356 -16.79 -10.54 -20.43
N SER A 357 -16.36 -11.80 -20.36
CA SER A 357 -15.02 -12.23 -20.75
C SER A 357 -14.71 -11.87 -22.20
N ASP A 358 -15.70 -11.94 -23.07
CA ASP A 358 -15.54 -11.67 -24.50
C ASP A 358 -15.24 -10.19 -24.82
N LYS A 359 -15.64 -9.29 -23.91
CA LYS A 359 -15.33 -7.86 -24.02
C LYS A 359 -13.92 -7.49 -23.57
N SER A 360 -13.22 -8.42 -22.94
CA SER A 360 -11.87 -8.16 -22.43
C SER A 360 -10.89 -9.31 -22.67
N PRO A 361 -10.73 -9.76 -23.92
CA PRO A 361 -9.89 -10.90 -24.27
C PRO A 361 -8.41 -10.65 -23.95
N ILE A 362 -7.70 -11.72 -23.58
CA ILE A 362 -6.26 -11.72 -23.30
C ILE A 362 -5.58 -12.66 -24.29
N TYR A 363 -4.90 -12.08 -25.28
CA TYR A 363 -4.10 -12.82 -26.24
C TYR A 363 -2.71 -13.08 -25.67
N VAL A 364 -2.29 -14.34 -25.66
CA VAL A 364 -0.99 -14.73 -25.13
C VAL A 364 -0.06 -15.19 -26.24
N SER A 365 1.17 -14.63 -26.29
CA SER A 365 2.18 -15.09 -27.23
C SER A 365 2.85 -16.36 -26.74
N SER A 366 2.97 -17.36 -27.60
CA SER A 366 3.80 -18.56 -27.33
C SER A 366 5.27 -18.37 -27.74
N LYS A 367 5.58 -17.27 -28.42
CA LYS A 367 6.91 -16.89 -28.93
C LYS A 367 7.62 -15.98 -27.94
N ASN A 368 8.89 -15.73 -28.14
CA ASN A 368 9.66 -14.66 -27.48
C ASN A 368 9.73 -14.78 -25.95
N LYS A 369 10.27 -15.89 -25.43
CA LYS A 369 10.56 -16.01 -24.01
C LYS A 369 11.61 -14.98 -23.59
N LEU A 370 11.19 -13.95 -22.85
CA LEU A 370 12.08 -12.89 -22.40
C LEU A 370 12.86 -13.31 -21.14
N ASN A 371 14.18 -13.28 -21.27
CA ASN A 371 15.12 -13.43 -20.17
C ASN A 371 16.35 -12.52 -20.41
N TYR A 372 17.16 -12.34 -19.38
CA TYR A 372 18.34 -11.48 -19.45
C TYR A 372 19.30 -11.84 -20.61
N LYS A 373 19.46 -13.15 -20.92
CA LYS A 373 20.43 -13.63 -21.92
C LYS A 373 19.98 -13.36 -23.36
N ASN A 374 18.68 -13.33 -23.64
CA ASN A 374 18.15 -13.18 -25.00
C ASN A 374 17.46 -11.83 -25.25
N LEU A 375 17.42 -10.94 -24.26
CA LEU A 375 16.70 -9.69 -24.33
C LEU A 375 17.04 -8.89 -25.59
N THR A 376 18.32 -8.65 -25.84
CA THR A 376 18.80 -7.85 -26.96
C THR A 376 18.32 -8.37 -28.31
N ASN A 377 18.32 -9.70 -28.51
CA ASN A 377 17.90 -10.33 -29.76
C ASN A 377 16.39 -10.39 -29.93
N THR A 378 15.64 -10.40 -28.81
CA THR A 378 14.18 -10.54 -28.81
C THR A 378 13.46 -9.20 -28.92
N LEU A 379 14.05 -8.11 -28.40
CA LEU A 379 13.42 -6.79 -28.40
C LEU A 379 13.08 -6.23 -29.79
N PRO A 380 13.90 -6.40 -30.85
CA PRO A 380 13.50 -5.97 -32.20
C PRO A 380 12.21 -6.64 -32.68
N VAL A 381 12.08 -7.97 -32.45
CA VAL A 381 10.88 -8.74 -32.83
C VAL A 381 9.65 -8.26 -32.04
N ILE A 382 9.82 -7.95 -30.77
CA ILE A 382 8.75 -7.39 -29.93
C ILE A 382 8.33 -5.99 -30.43
N CYS A 383 9.27 -5.15 -30.84
CA CYS A 383 8.93 -3.84 -31.43
C CYS A 383 8.09 -3.99 -32.70
N ASP A 384 8.38 -4.99 -33.55
CA ASP A 384 7.59 -5.23 -34.75
C ASP A 384 6.19 -5.79 -34.41
N GLN A 385 6.07 -6.64 -33.39
CA GLN A 385 4.76 -7.06 -32.86
C GLN A 385 3.97 -5.87 -32.30
N ILE A 386 4.61 -4.98 -31.54
CA ILE A 386 3.98 -3.75 -31.05
C ILE A 386 3.46 -2.91 -32.21
N LYS A 387 4.26 -2.69 -33.29
CA LYS A 387 3.80 -1.96 -34.48
C LYS A 387 2.57 -2.61 -35.11
N THR A 388 2.56 -3.94 -35.23
CA THR A 388 1.39 -4.67 -35.78
C THR A 388 0.16 -4.46 -34.93
N ILE A 389 0.28 -4.54 -33.59
CA ILE A 389 -0.86 -4.35 -32.68
C ILE A 389 -1.39 -2.91 -32.78
N ILE A 390 -0.52 -1.89 -32.76
CA ILE A 390 -0.97 -0.50 -32.81
C ILE A 390 -1.60 -0.13 -34.18
N GLU A 391 -1.25 -0.85 -35.24
CA GLU A 391 -1.92 -0.72 -36.54
C GLU A 391 -3.35 -1.24 -36.51
N HIS A 392 -3.66 -2.29 -35.72
CA HIS A 392 -5.05 -2.72 -35.49
C HIS A 392 -5.84 -1.72 -34.65
N HIS A 393 -5.17 -0.95 -33.78
CA HIS A 393 -5.75 0.03 -32.87
C HIS A 393 -5.44 1.49 -33.29
N LYS A 394 -5.54 1.81 -34.59
CA LYS A 394 -5.12 3.12 -35.15
C LYS A 394 -5.75 4.34 -34.49
N THR A 395 -7.01 4.22 -34.11
CA THR A 395 -7.85 5.31 -33.58
C THR A 395 -8.07 5.22 -32.08
N GLU A 396 -7.43 4.26 -31.41
CA GLU A 396 -7.70 3.95 -30.02
C GLU A 396 -6.51 4.31 -29.12
N LYS A 397 -6.80 4.81 -27.94
CA LYS A 397 -5.80 5.00 -26.87
C LYS A 397 -5.43 3.67 -26.24
N GLY A 398 -4.17 3.54 -25.80
CA GLY A 398 -3.68 2.31 -25.18
C GLY A 398 -2.55 2.54 -24.20
N ILE A 399 -2.11 1.42 -23.58
CA ILE A 399 -0.99 1.41 -22.64
C ILE A 399 -0.03 0.25 -22.92
N ILE A 400 1.26 0.49 -22.79
CA ILE A 400 2.33 -0.51 -22.91
C ILE A 400 3.08 -0.62 -21.58
N HIS A 401 2.94 -1.77 -20.93
CA HIS A 401 3.64 -2.13 -19.69
C HIS A 401 4.94 -2.85 -20.04
N THR A 402 6.07 -2.20 -19.84
CA THR A 402 7.39 -2.77 -20.18
C THR A 402 8.03 -3.55 -19.03
N HIS A 403 7.69 -3.24 -17.77
CA HIS A 403 8.26 -3.81 -16.55
C HIS A 403 9.80 -3.75 -16.47
N SER A 404 10.43 -2.94 -17.30
CA SER A 404 11.88 -2.73 -17.32
C SER A 404 12.22 -1.39 -17.96
N ARG A 405 13.09 -0.61 -17.31
CA ARG A 405 13.61 0.65 -17.88
C ARG A 405 14.40 0.38 -19.16
N GLU A 406 15.19 -0.67 -19.19
CA GLU A 406 15.96 -1.09 -20.37
C GLU A 406 15.04 -1.34 -21.56
N ILE A 407 13.93 -2.06 -21.36
CA ILE A 407 12.93 -2.31 -22.39
C ILE A 407 12.25 -0.99 -22.82
N THR A 408 11.88 -0.13 -21.87
CA THR A 408 11.29 1.19 -22.19
C THR A 408 12.22 2.01 -23.06
N ASN A 409 13.49 2.13 -22.69
CA ASN A 409 14.49 2.90 -23.43
C ASN A 409 14.71 2.33 -24.83
N PHE A 410 14.74 1.01 -24.97
CA PHE A 410 14.85 0.36 -26.28
C PHE A 410 13.64 0.68 -27.17
N ILE A 411 12.41 0.51 -26.66
CA ILE A 411 11.19 0.84 -27.40
C ILE A 411 11.19 2.32 -27.78
N GLN A 412 11.57 3.21 -26.87
CA GLN A 412 11.69 4.64 -27.15
C GLN A 412 12.67 4.91 -28.28
N SER A 413 13.86 4.30 -28.28
CA SER A 413 14.85 4.48 -29.33
C SER A 413 14.37 4.04 -30.73
N LYS A 414 13.41 3.10 -30.80
CA LYS A 414 12.88 2.54 -32.05
C LYS A 414 11.58 3.16 -32.52
N LEU A 415 10.76 3.66 -31.60
CA LEU A 415 9.38 4.07 -31.88
C LEU A 415 9.06 5.53 -31.53
N SER A 416 10.03 6.33 -31.05
CA SER A 416 9.82 7.73 -30.65
C SER A 416 9.37 8.66 -31.80
N ASN A 417 9.61 8.28 -33.04
CA ASN A 417 9.16 9.05 -34.21
C ASN A 417 7.63 9.00 -34.42
N ASN A 418 6.95 8.06 -33.79
CA ASN A 418 5.49 7.98 -33.82
C ASN A 418 4.90 8.85 -32.70
N LYS A 419 4.21 9.92 -33.08
CA LYS A 419 3.60 10.93 -32.18
C LYS A 419 2.55 10.37 -31.20
N ARG A 420 2.09 9.13 -31.39
CA ARG A 420 1.16 8.47 -30.48
C ARG A 420 1.80 8.07 -29.15
N PHE A 421 3.11 7.86 -29.09
CA PHE A 421 3.78 7.36 -27.90
C PHE A 421 4.09 8.47 -26.89
N LEU A 422 3.59 8.30 -25.67
CA LEU A 422 3.91 9.10 -24.50
C LEU A 422 4.76 8.27 -23.55
N PHE A 423 6.07 8.55 -23.49
CA PHE A 423 7.01 7.80 -22.66
C PHE A 423 7.10 8.40 -21.27
N ARG A 424 6.78 7.59 -20.28
CA ARG A 424 6.93 7.94 -18.88
C ARG A 424 8.34 7.61 -18.40
N ASN A 425 9.16 8.63 -18.18
CA ASN A 425 10.52 8.54 -17.65
C ASN A 425 10.59 9.15 -16.24
N ASP A 426 11.60 8.76 -15.44
CA ASP A 426 11.79 9.29 -14.07
C ASP A 426 12.03 10.81 -14.01
N THR A 427 12.47 11.40 -15.12
CA THR A 427 12.78 12.83 -15.26
C THR A 427 11.62 13.66 -15.79
N SER A 428 10.60 13.03 -16.38
CA SER A 428 9.40 13.72 -16.88
C SER A 428 8.42 13.94 -15.74
N ASN A 429 7.70 15.07 -15.80
CA ASN A 429 6.56 15.28 -14.92
C ASN A 429 5.47 14.27 -15.29
N ASN A 430 5.36 13.21 -14.52
CA ASN A 430 4.41 12.12 -14.76
C ASN A 430 2.95 12.60 -14.79
N GLU A 431 2.65 13.69 -14.10
CA GLU A 431 1.31 14.30 -14.08
C GLU A 431 0.97 14.94 -15.42
N ASP A 432 1.94 15.62 -16.06
CA ASP A 432 1.71 16.27 -17.36
C ASP A 432 1.45 15.24 -18.47
N ILE A 433 2.20 14.14 -18.49
CA ILE A 433 2.02 13.05 -19.47
C ILE A 433 0.64 12.40 -19.30
N LEU A 434 0.23 12.15 -18.06
CA LEU A 434 -1.09 11.62 -17.79
C LEU A 434 -2.18 12.61 -18.18
N LYS A 435 -2.00 13.89 -17.86
CA LYS A 435 -2.93 14.96 -18.24
C LYS A 435 -3.09 15.05 -19.76
N GLU A 436 -1.98 15.02 -20.52
CA GLU A 436 -2.01 14.98 -21.98
C GLU A 436 -2.81 13.77 -22.49
N HIS A 437 -2.57 12.58 -21.93
CA HIS A 437 -3.29 11.38 -22.33
C HIS A 437 -4.80 11.47 -22.01
N TYR A 438 -5.18 12.08 -20.89
CA TYR A 438 -6.58 12.25 -20.53
C TYR A 438 -7.31 13.28 -21.40
N GLU A 439 -6.69 14.43 -21.64
CA GLU A 439 -7.35 15.60 -22.21
C GLU A 439 -7.34 15.64 -23.75
N THR A 440 -6.40 14.95 -24.40
CA THR A 440 -6.36 14.94 -25.87
C THR A 440 -7.31 13.93 -26.49
N ASP A 441 -7.92 14.25 -27.62
CA ASP A 441 -8.68 13.29 -28.45
C ASP A 441 -7.76 12.46 -29.33
N PHE A 442 -6.48 12.82 -29.44
CA PHE A 442 -5.50 12.08 -30.23
C PHE A 442 -5.27 10.68 -29.62
N PRO A 443 -5.17 9.60 -30.43
CA PRO A 443 -5.05 8.22 -29.95
C PRO A 443 -3.66 7.93 -29.36
N THR A 444 -3.36 8.52 -28.23
CA THR A 444 -2.09 8.38 -27.52
C THR A 444 -1.90 7.00 -26.90
N ILE A 445 -0.64 6.60 -26.73
CA ILE A 445 -0.22 5.33 -26.15
C ILE A 445 0.76 5.61 -25.01
N LEU A 446 0.37 5.33 -23.78
CA LEU A 446 1.24 5.45 -22.61
C LEU A 446 2.26 4.30 -22.58
N VAL A 447 3.54 4.60 -22.43
CA VAL A 447 4.59 3.59 -22.26
C VAL A 447 5.23 3.75 -20.89
N SER A 448 5.13 2.72 -20.04
CA SER A 448 5.60 2.81 -18.66
C SER A 448 6.36 1.55 -18.21
N PRO A 449 7.52 1.70 -17.53
CA PRO A 449 8.23 0.58 -16.92
C PRO A 449 7.57 0.08 -15.64
N SER A 450 6.75 0.89 -15.00
CA SER A 450 6.04 0.53 -13.77
C SER A 450 4.53 0.58 -14.01
N LEU A 451 3.84 -0.43 -13.48
CA LEU A 451 2.39 -0.36 -13.32
C LEU A 451 2.09 0.82 -12.40
N ALA A 452 1.52 1.87 -12.96
CA ALA A 452 1.14 3.04 -12.17
C ALA A 452 -0.03 2.66 -11.24
N PHE A 453 0.25 2.35 -9.99
CA PHE A 453 -0.78 2.25 -8.97
C PHE A 453 -1.56 3.57 -8.92
N GLY A 454 -2.88 3.50 -9.03
CA GLY A 454 -3.77 4.67 -8.91
C GLY A 454 -4.11 5.41 -10.20
N VAL A 455 -3.68 4.95 -11.38
CA VAL A 455 -4.15 5.49 -12.66
C VAL A 455 -5.43 4.78 -13.08
N ASP A 456 -6.51 5.53 -13.28
CA ASP A 456 -7.80 5.04 -13.77
C ASP A 456 -7.88 5.28 -15.29
N LEU A 457 -7.72 4.22 -16.08
CA LEU A 457 -7.72 4.26 -17.55
C LEU A 457 -8.98 3.57 -18.10
N LYS A 458 -10.12 3.93 -17.58
CA LYS A 458 -11.41 3.39 -18.00
C LYS A 458 -11.86 3.93 -19.37
N ASP A 459 -12.77 3.20 -19.99
CA ASP A 459 -13.47 3.57 -21.23
C ASP A 459 -12.47 3.79 -22.39
N HIS A 460 -12.56 4.92 -23.09
CA HIS A 460 -11.74 5.25 -24.26
C HIS A 460 -10.24 5.49 -23.94
N LEU A 461 -9.86 5.56 -22.65
CA LEU A 461 -8.48 5.84 -22.26
C LEU A 461 -7.52 4.65 -22.41
N ALA A 462 -8.04 3.40 -22.44
CA ALA A 462 -7.21 2.22 -22.69
C ALA A 462 -8.02 1.09 -23.38
N ARG A 463 -8.31 1.26 -24.67
CA ARG A 463 -8.99 0.22 -25.48
C ARG A 463 -8.12 -0.99 -25.75
N PHE A 464 -6.81 -0.84 -25.63
CA PHE A 464 -5.89 -1.97 -25.65
C PHE A 464 -4.74 -1.77 -24.67
N GLN A 465 -4.16 -2.87 -24.23
CA GLN A 465 -2.95 -2.87 -23.43
C GLN A 465 -1.97 -3.95 -23.88
N ILE A 466 -0.69 -3.66 -23.76
CA ILE A 466 0.38 -4.58 -24.14
C ILE A 466 1.27 -4.82 -22.91
N ILE A 467 1.38 -6.06 -22.49
CA ILE A 467 2.32 -6.51 -21.45
C ILE A 467 3.56 -7.07 -22.17
N VAL A 468 4.64 -6.29 -22.22
CA VAL A 468 5.85 -6.67 -22.95
C VAL A 468 6.60 -7.78 -22.24
N LYS A 469 6.75 -7.67 -20.92
CA LYS A 469 7.46 -8.62 -20.06
C LYS A 469 6.61 -8.95 -18.84
N LEU A 470 6.64 -10.21 -18.40
CA LEU A 470 5.95 -10.60 -17.17
C LEU A 470 6.51 -9.88 -15.95
N PRO A 471 5.65 -9.37 -15.04
CA PRO A 471 6.03 -8.54 -13.90
C PRO A 471 6.62 -9.36 -12.73
N PHE A 472 7.64 -10.16 -13.00
CA PHE A 472 8.36 -10.85 -11.93
C PHE A 472 9.11 -9.86 -11.05
N PRO A 473 9.07 -10.01 -9.70
CA PRO A 473 9.91 -9.22 -8.80
C PRO A 473 11.40 -9.35 -9.15
N SER A 474 12.17 -8.27 -8.94
CA SER A 474 13.58 -8.27 -9.32
C SER A 474 14.44 -9.14 -8.40
N LEU A 475 15.12 -10.14 -8.96
CA LEU A 475 16.08 -10.99 -8.25
C LEU A 475 17.41 -10.28 -7.92
N SER A 476 17.59 -9.02 -8.32
CA SER A 476 18.72 -8.20 -7.87
C SER A 476 18.61 -7.81 -6.39
N SER A 477 17.40 -7.79 -5.83
CA SER A 477 17.17 -7.63 -4.41
C SER A 477 17.55 -8.90 -3.66
N LYS A 478 18.44 -8.79 -2.66
CA LYS A 478 18.81 -9.93 -1.80
C LYS A 478 17.59 -10.52 -1.07
N HIS A 479 16.68 -9.67 -0.63
CA HIS A 479 15.42 -10.08 -0.01
C HIS A 479 14.57 -10.93 -0.94
N ILE A 480 14.28 -10.44 -2.15
CA ILE A 480 13.47 -11.17 -3.15
C ILE A 480 14.15 -12.47 -3.56
N LYS A 481 15.48 -12.45 -3.75
CA LYS A 481 16.24 -13.65 -4.11
C LYS A 481 16.12 -14.71 -3.02
N LYS A 482 16.26 -14.34 -1.75
CA LYS A 482 16.13 -15.27 -0.62
C LYS A 482 14.73 -15.87 -0.54
N LEU A 483 13.68 -15.07 -0.70
CA LEU A 483 12.29 -15.55 -0.75
C LEU A 483 12.05 -16.49 -1.95
N PHE A 484 12.60 -16.18 -3.12
CA PHE A 484 12.53 -17.03 -4.30
C PHE A 484 13.19 -18.41 -4.07
N ASP A 485 14.37 -18.42 -3.43
CA ASP A 485 15.10 -19.65 -3.13
C ASP A 485 14.34 -20.53 -2.13
N GLU A 486 13.59 -19.93 -1.19
CA GLU A 486 12.79 -20.64 -0.19
C GLU A 486 11.38 -21.03 -0.68
N ASP A 487 10.72 -20.19 -1.49
CA ASP A 487 9.33 -20.40 -1.94
C ASP A 487 9.11 -19.87 -3.38
N LYS A 488 9.27 -20.75 -4.35
CA LYS A 488 9.00 -20.42 -5.77
C LYS A 488 7.53 -20.12 -6.05
N ASN A 489 6.60 -20.69 -5.27
CA ASN A 489 5.18 -20.38 -5.41
C ASN A 489 4.88 -18.93 -5.02
N TRP A 490 5.50 -18.44 -3.94
CA TRP A 490 5.40 -17.04 -3.55
C TRP A 490 5.82 -16.11 -4.70
N TYR A 491 6.94 -16.41 -5.35
CA TYR A 491 7.47 -15.60 -6.44
C TYR A 491 6.56 -15.58 -7.67
N GLU A 492 5.98 -16.73 -8.05
CA GLU A 492 5.01 -16.83 -9.14
C GLU A 492 3.69 -16.10 -8.76
N ASN A 493 3.22 -16.25 -7.53
CA ASN A 493 2.02 -15.56 -7.05
C ASN A 493 2.17 -14.03 -7.08
N LYS A 494 3.33 -13.49 -6.70
CA LYS A 494 3.61 -12.04 -6.82
C LYS A 494 3.54 -11.57 -8.28
N MET A 495 4.10 -12.33 -9.20
CA MET A 495 4.00 -12.02 -10.65
C MET A 495 2.53 -12.04 -11.11
N PHE A 496 1.77 -13.07 -10.74
CA PHE A 496 0.37 -13.14 -11.15
C PHE A 496 -0.49 -12.05 -10.51
N ASN A 497 -0.27 -11.69 -9.24
CA ASN A 497 -0.94 -10.54 -8.63
C ASN A 497 -0.76 -9.28 -9.48
N ALA A 498 0.48 -8.96 -9.82
CA ALA A 498 0.78 -7.78 -10.64
C ALA A 498 0.19 -7.88 -12.06
N LEU A 499 0.24 -9.07 -12.67
CA LEU A 499 -0.31 -9.30 -14.01
C LEU A 499 -1.83 -9.16 -14.05
N VAL A 500 -2.55 -9.82 -13.12
CA VAL A 500 -4.01 -9.77 -13.05
C VAL A 500 -4.50 -8.35 -12.73
N GLN A 501 -3.82 -7.65 -11.84
CA GLN A 501 -4.09 -6.22 -11.58
C GLN A 501 -3.90 -5.37 -12.84
N ALA A 502 -2.83 -5.60 -13.61
CA ALA A 502 -2.59 -4.89 -14.86
C ALA A 502 -3.72 -5.12 -15.85
N CYS A 503 -4.08 -6.40 -16.07
CA CYS A 503 -5.16 -6.78 -16.99
C CYS A 503 -6.54 -6.27 -16.56
N GLY A 504 -6.73 -5.96 -15.28
CA GLY A 504 -7.99 -5.41 -14.74
C GLY A 504 -8.12 -3.88 -14.80
N ARG A 505 -7.08 -3.15 -15.28
CA ARG A 505 -7.11 -1.67 -15.29
C ARG A 505 -7.88 -1.07 -16.45
N ALA A 506 -7.89 -1.74 -17.57
CA ALA A 506 -8.50 -1.26 -18.80
C ALA A 506 -10.00 -1.57 -18.90
N THR A 507 -10.58 -2.34 -17.95
CA THR A 507 -12.00 -2.68 -17.91
C THR A 507 -12.55 -2.41 -16.51
N ARG A 508 -13.44 -1.42 -16.36
CA ARG A 508 -13.98 -0.98 -15.07
C ARG A 508 -15.48 -1.05 -14.95
N SER A 509 -16.22 -1.19 -16.04
CA SER A 509 -17.69 -1.26 -16.06
C SER A 509 -18.18 -2.39 -16.96
N LYS A 510 -19.45 -2.80 -16.79
CA LYS A 510 -20.10 -3.86 -17.62
C LYS A 510 -20.13 -3.54 -19.11
N HIS A 511 -20.07 -2.26 -19.47
CA HIS A 511 -20.12 -1.79 -20.86
C HIS A 511 -18.74 -1.50 -21.44
N ASP A 512 -17.70 -1.58 -20.61
CA ASP A 512 -16.34 -1.30 -21.01
C ASP A 512 -15.72 -2.50 -21.74
N PHE A 513 -14.80 -2.23 -22.65
CA PHE A 513 -14.07 -3.26 -23.39
C PHE A 513 -12.61 -2.85 -23.57
N SER A 514 -11.74 -3.84 -23.56
CA SER A 514 -10.30 -3.61 -23.82
C SER A 514 -9.61 -4.92 -24.17
N THR A 515 -8.72 -4.90 -25.14
CA THR A 515 -7.94 -6.06 -25.54
C THR A 515 -6.57 -6.05 -24.87
N THR A 516 -6.17 -7.17 -24.27
CA THR A 516 -4.84 -7.34 -23.66
C THR A 516 -3.96 -8.26 -24.51
N TYR A 517 -2.71 -7.84 -24.75
CA TYR A 517 -1.69 -8.64 -25.46
C TYR A 517 -0.51 -8.91 -24.51
N ILE A 518 -0.23 -10.17 -24.22
CA ILE A 518 0.94 -10.58 -23.43
C ILE A 518 1.99 -11.13 -24.39
N LEU A 519 3.10 -10.40 -24.57
CA LEU A 519 4.14 -10.72 -25.56
C LEU A 519 5.23 -11.64 -25.03
N ASP A 520 5.36 -11.80 -23.71
CA ASP A 520 6.34 -12.68 -23.09
C ASP A 520 5.86 -14.14 -23.08
N GLY A 521 6.46 -14.97 -23.95
CA GLY A 521 6.09 -16.38 -24.07
C GLY A 521 6.36 -17.27 -22.84
N ASN A 522 6.99 -16.73 -21.79
CA ASN A 522 7.10 -17.44 -20.52
C ASN A 522 5.73 -17.66 -19.86
N ILE A 523 4.73 -16.85 -20.21
CA ILE A 523 3.36 -16.96 -19.67
C ILE A 523 2.77 -18.35 -19.85
N ILE A 524 3.00 -19.01 -20.99
CA ILE A 524 2.43 -20.33 -21.32
C ILE A 524 2.83 -21.38 -20.28
N ASN A 525 4.12 -21.45 -19.96
CA ASN A 525 4.63 -22.43 -19.00
C ASN A 525 4.15 -22.12 -17.58
N THR A 526 4.04 -20.83 -17.24
CA THR A 526 3.60 -20.39 -15.93
C THR A 526 2.11 -20.64 -15.73
N LEU A 527 1.28 -20.40 -16.75
CA LEU A 527 -0.16 -20.74 -16.73
C LEU A 527 -0.36 -22.25 -16.56
N LYS A 528 0.39 -23.08 -17.26
CA LYS A 528 0.29 -24.57 -17.12
C LYS A 528 0.50 -25.04 -15.67
N ARG A 529 1.37 -24.37 -14.90
CA ARG A 529 1.67 -24.74 -13.51
C ARG A 529 0.68 -24.18 -12.50
N SER A 530 0.08 -23.03 -12.79
CA SER A 530 -0.64 -22.23 -11.80
C SER A 530 -2.10 -21.95 -12.15
N LYS A 531 -2.63 -22.57 -13.23
CA LYS A 531 -4.01 -22.31 -13.72
C LYS A 531 -5.05 -22.49 -12.61
N ASP A 532 -4.93 -23.55 -11.81
CA ASP A 532 -5.91 -23.88 -10.77
C ASP A 532 -5.89 -22.91 -9.56
N LYS A 533 -4.88 -22.05 -9.49
CA LYS A 533 -4.72 -21.04 -8.43
C LYS A 533 -5.21 -19.67 -8.85
N LEU A 534 -5.44 -19.47 -10.14
CA LEU A 534 -5.80 -18.17 -10.70
C LEU A 534 -7.32 -17.94 -10.63
N PRO A 535 -7.76 -16.70 -10.40
CA PRO A 535 -9.17 -16.38 -10.40
C PRO A 535 -9.84 -16.76 -11.73
N LYS A 536 -11.02 -17.38 -11.64
CA LYS A 536 -11.76 -17.85 -12.82
C LYS A 536 -12.00 -16.72 -13.83
N TYR A 537 -12.38 -15.53 -13.37
CA TYR A 537 -12.61 -14.37 -14.23
C TYR A 537 -11.39 -13.92 -15.05
N PHE A 538 -10.17 -14.26 -14.60
CA PHE A 538 -8.95 -14.00 -15.38
C PHE A 538 -8.71 -15.09 -16.41
N ILE A 539 -8.89 -16.35 -16.02
CA ILE A 539 -8.66 -17.51 -16.91
C ILE A 539 -9.66 -17.52 -18.08
N ASP A 540 -10.93 -17.20 -17.82
CA ASP A 540 -11.99 -17.20 -18.83
C ASP A 540 -11.76 -16.16 -19.96
N ARG A 541 -10.86 -15.19 -19.75
CA ARG A 541 -10.47 -14.16 -20.73
C ARG A 541 -9.31 -14.57 -21.64
N ILE A 542 -8.58 -15.67 -21.32
CA ILE A 542 -7.37 -16.07 -22.05
C ILE A 542 -7.75 -16.84 -23.31
N ILE A 543 -7.26 -16.35 -24.46
CA ILE A 543 -7.47 -16.91 -25.79
C ILE A 543 -6.18 -17.48 -26.35
#